data_fd17266333c2c83c13aa496a8ae55d5a
#
_entry.id   fd17266333c2c83c13aa496a8ae55d5a
#
_cell.length_a   1.000
_cell.length_b   1.000
_cell.length_c   1.000
_cell.angle_alpha   90.00
_cell.angle_beta   90.00
_cell.angle_gamma   90.00
#
_symmetry.space_group_name_H-M   'P 1'
#
loop_
_entity.id
_entity.type
_entity.pdbx_description
1 polymer ?
#
loop_
_entity_poly.entity_id
_entity_poly.type
_entity_poly.pdbx_seq_one_letter_code
_entity_poly.pdbx_strand_id
1 'polypeptide(L)'
;MMQLIHHFIENGDEVSFVSSAKDSVYQEDLSQLEISCSFVQLNDRSFNTFVEELNPDVVIFDRFMTEEQFGWRVMDSCPNAIRVLNTEDLHFLREARHKALKRGEELHVGELRSELQLRELAAIYR
;
A
#
# COMPACT_ATOMS: atom_id res chain seq x y z
N MET A 1 -4.38 8.37 -3.11
CA MET A 1 -3.09 8.07 -3.79
C MET A 1 -2.77 9.08 -4.90
N MET A 2 -3.62 9.35 -5.90
CA MET A 2 -3.32 10.29 -7.00
C MET A 2 -2.84 11.68 -6.55
N GLN A 3 -3.45 12.26 -5.52
CA GLN A 3 -3.02 13.56 -4.99
C GLN A 3 -1.56 13.56 -4.47
N LEU A 4 -1.11 12.45 -3.88
CA LEU A 4 0.27 12.30 -3.44
C LEU A 4 1.22 12.21 -4.64
N ILE A 5 0.87 11.45 -5.67
CA ILE A 5 1.66 11.35 -6.91
C ILE A 5 1.84 12.74 -7.52
N HIS A 6 0.76 13.49 -7.71
CA HIS A 6 0.84 14.86 -8.25
C HIS A 6 1.72 15.76 -7.38
N HIS A 7 1.57 15.68 -6.06
CA HIS A 7 2.36 16.50 -5.15
C HIS A 7 3.87 16.24 -5.29
N PHE A 8 4.29 14.97 -5.35
CA PHE A 8 5.70 14.62 -5.55
C PHE A 8 6.23 15.10 -6.90
N ILE A 9 5.47 14.90 -7.99
CA ILE A 9 5.85 15.37 -9.32
C ILE A 9 6.01 16.91 -9.34
N GLU A 10 5.07 17.64 -8.76
CA GLU A 10 5.11 19.10 -8.66
C GLU A 10 6.31 19.62 -7.86
N ASN A 11 6.80 18.84 -6.90
CA ASN A 11 8.02 19.15 -6.15
C ASN A 11 9.31 18.78 -6.89
N GLY A 12 9.20 18.12 -8.04
CA GLY A 12 10.37 17.69 -8.84
C GLY A 12 10.95 16.35 -8.40
N ASP A 13 10.21 15.57 -7.62
CA ASP A 13 10.62 14.24 -7.20
C ASP A 13 10.42 13.24 -8.35
N GLU A 14 11.32 12.27 -8.47
CA GLU A 14 11.17 11.14 -9.39
C GLU A 14 10.21 10.10 -8.80
N VAL A 15 9.12 9.82 -9.50
CA VAL A 15 8.07 8.93 -9.02
C VAL A 15 8.01 7.65 -9.85
N SER A 16 8.06 6.51 -9.18
CA SER A 16 7.82 5.18 -9.76
C SER A 16 6.56 4.56 -9.15
N PHE A 17 5.62 4.18 -10.00
CA PHE A 17 4.41 3.47 -9.58
C PHE A 17 4.55 1.97 -9.80
N VAL A 18 4.33 1.19 -8.77
CA VAL A 18 4.52 -0.27 -8.80
C VAL A 18 3.24 -0.96 -8.39
N SER A 19 2.78 -1.91 -9.20
CA SER A 19 1.56 -2.67 -8.92
C SER A 19 1.80 -4.17 -9.10
N SER A 20 1.15 -4.97 -8.26
CA SER A 20 1.04 -6.43 -8.44
C SER A 20 -0.30 -6.83 -9.07
N ALA A 21 -1.21 -5.89 -9.29
CA ALA A 21 -2.46 -6.14 -9.97
C ALA A 21 -2.27 -6.03 -11.48
N LYS A 22 -2.85 -6.97 -12.23
CA LYS A 22 -2.95 -6.85 -13.68
C LYS A 22 -3.90 -5.70 -14.03
N ASP A 23 -3.72 -5.14 -15.22
CA ASP A 23 -4.56 -4.08 -15.75
C ASP A 23 -6.04 -4.35 -15.51
N SER A 24 -6.73 -3.37 -14.98
CA SER A 24 -8.17 -3.42 -14.77
C SER A 24 -8.85 -2.22 -15.43
N VAL A 25 -10.13 -2.37 -15.76
CA VAL A 25 -10.95 -1.29 -16.35
C VAL A 25 -11.05 -0.05 -15.44
N TYR A 26 -10.74 -0.22 -14.17
CA TYR A 26 -10.77 0.85 -13.15
C TYR A 26 -9.38 1.41 -12.82
N GLN A 27 -8.36 1.02 -13.57
CA GLN A 27 -7.02 1.55 -13.38
C GLN A 27 -6.96 2.97 -13.94
N GLU A 28 -6.49 3.91 -13.14
CA GLU A 28 -6.19 5.26 -13.60
C GLU A 28 -5.10 5.23 -14.66
N ASP A 29 -5.26 6.03 -15.71
CA ASP A 29 -4.25 6.16 -16.77
C ASP A 29 -3.11 7.07 -16.27
N LEU A 30 -2.04 6.44 -15.81
CA LEU A 30 -0.84 7.13 -15.33
C LEU A 30 0.12 7.52 -16.45
N SER A 31 -0.16 7.12 -17.71
CA SER A 31 0.76 7.35 -18.84
C SER A 31 0.98 8.83 -19.15
N GLN A 32 0.05 9.70 -18.73
CA GLN A 32 0.14 11.15 -18.93
C GLN A 32 1.00 11.87 -17.88
N LEU A 33 1.41 11.17 -16.82
CA LEU A 33 2.10 11.79 -15.68
C LEU A 33 3.64 11.70 -15.76
N GLU A 34 4.18 11.18 -16.87
CA GLU A 34 5.64 11.00 -17.06
C GLU A 34 6.32 10.20 -15.92
N ILE A 35 5.58 9.28 -15.31
CA ILE A 35 6.09 8.40 -14.25
C ILE A 35 6.36 7.00 -14.77
N SER A 36 7.34 6.33 -14.18
CA SER A 36 7.60 4.93 -14.50
C SER A 36 6.55 4.03 -13.85
N CYS A 37 5.91 3.15 -14.65
CA CYS A 37 4.96 2.17 -14.16
C CYS A 37 5.53 0.76 -14.32
N SER A 38 5.61 0.01 -13.23
CA SER A 38 6.16 -1.34 -13.23
C SER A 38 5.18 -2.35 -12.67
N PHE A 39 5.13 -3.52 -13.29
CA PHE A 39 4.39 -4.66 -12.77
C PHE A 39 5.33 -5.60 -12.02
N VAL A 40 4.96 -5.99 -10.80
CA VAL A 40 5.73 -6.94 -9.99
C VAL A 40 4.86 -8.13 -9.59
N GLN A 41 5.47 -9.30 -9.54
CA GLN A 41 4.79 -10.51 -9.11
C GLN A 41 4.83 -10.66 -7.60
N LEU A 42 3.71 -11.15 -7.03
CA LEU A 42 3.66 -11.51 -5.61
C LEU A 42 4.56 -12.73 -5.36
N ASN A 43 5.26 -12.71 -4.23
CA ASN A 43 6.13 -13.80 -3.79
C ASN A 43 7.26 -14.16 -4.76
N ASP A 44 7.63 -13.26 -5.64
CA ASP A 44 8.73 -13.44 -6.59
C ASP A 44 9.96 -12.63 -6.19
N ARG A 45 11.17 -13.20 -6.41
CA ARG A 45 12.44 -12.53 -6.07
C ARG A 45 12.77 -11.36 -7.00
N SER A 46 12.16 -11.29 -8.17
CA SER A 46 12.35 -10.16 -9.10
C SER A 46 12.04 -8.81 -8.46
N PHE A 47 11.12 -8.78 -7.49
CA PHE A 47 10.84 -7.55 -6.73
C PHE A 47 12.07 -7.05 -5.95
N ASN A 48 12.85 -7.94 -5.35
CA ASN A 48 14.04 -7.54 -4.61
C ASN A 48 15.06 -6.88 -5.55
N THR A 49 15.37 -7.53 -6.67
CA THR A 49 16.27 -6.96 -7.69
C THR A 49 15.76 -5.62 -8.22
N PHE A 50 14.46 -5.55 -8.51
CA PHE A 50 13.83 -4.32 -8.98
C PHE A 50 13.99 -3.17 -7.97
N VAL A 51 13.71 -3.39 -6.68
CA VAL A 51 13.79 -2.33 -5.67
C VAL A 51 15.24 -1.95 -5.34
N GLU A 52 16.17 -2.92 -5.41
CA GLU A 52 17.62 -2.68 -5.29
C GLU A 52 18.14 -1.78 -6.43
N GLU A 53 17.74 -2.07 -7.67
CA GLU A 53 18.11 -1.26 -8.85
C GLU A 53 17.48 0.14 -8.81
N LEU A 54 16.23 0.24 -8.37
CA LEU A 54 15.53 1.51 -8.21
C LEU A 54 16.14 2.37 -7.09
N ASN A 55 16.60 1.73 -6.02
CA ASN A 55 17.21 2.35 -4.83
C ASN A 55 16.44 3.58 -4.32
N PRO A 56 15.15 3.45 -3.96
CA PRO A 56 14.30 4.57 -3.61
C PRO A 56 14.68 5.19 -2.26
N ASP A 57 14.54 6.51 -2.12
CA ASP A 57 14.65 7.21 -0.84
C ASP A 57 13.41 6.98 0.04
N VAL A 58 12.23 6.91 -0.59
CA VAL A 58 10.94 6.73 0.08
C VAL A 58 10.11 5.69 -0.63
N VAL A 59 9.50 4.78 0.12
CA VAL A 59 8.54 3.80 -0.38
C VAL A 59 7.21 3.96 0.34
N ILE A 60 6.15 4.22 -0.43
CA ILE A 60 4.80 4.40 0.10
C ILE A 60 3.95 3.18 -0.24
N PHE A 61 3.47 2.51 0.78
CA PHE A 61 2.53 1.39 0.64
C PHE A 61 1.09 1.91 0.71
N ASP A 62 0.32 1.70 -0.36
CA ASP A 62 -1.06 2.18 -0.48
C ASP A 62 -2.03 1.28 0.28
N ARG A 63 -1.78 0.56 1.19
CA ARG A 63 -2.63 -0.25 2.10
C ARG A 63 -1.75 -1.20 2.89
N PHE A 64 -2.27 -1.61 4.04
CA PHE A 64 -1.55 -2.56 4.89
C PHE A 64 -1.21 -3.88 4.18
N MET A 65 -2.06 -4.36 3.26
CA MET A 65 -1.80 -5.59 2.50
C MET A 65 -0.56 -5.47 1.61
N THR A 66 -0.32 -4.31 1.02
CA THR A 66 0.86 -4.05 0.21
C THR A 66 2.11 -3.98 1.10
N GLU A 67 2.01 -3.33 2.26
CA GLU A 67 3.09 -3.31 3.24
C GLU A 67 3.42 -4.72 3.74
N GLU A 68 2.42 -5.52 4.08
CA GLU A 68 2.58 -6.90 4.56
C GLU A 68 3.30 -7.79 3.52
N GLN A 69 3.04 -7.57 2.24
CA GLN A 69 3.65 -8.34 1.15
C GLN A 69 5.07 -7.89 0.81
N PHE A 70 5.32 -6.60 0.82
CA PHE A 70 6.56 -6.02 0.28
C PHE A 70 7.40 -5.26 1.30
N GLY A 71 6.85 -4.84 2.45
CA GLY A 71 7.54 -4.01 3.43
C GLY A 71 8.84 -4.62 3.96
N TRP A 72 8.80 -5.90 4.29
CA TRP A 72 9.98 -6.64 4.76
C TRP A 72 11.04 -6.80 3.65
N ARG A 73 10.63 -6.93 2.37
CA ARG A 73 11.54 -7.02 1.23
C ARG A 73 12.25 -5.70 0.98
N VAL A 74 11.52 -4.57 1.09
CA VAL A 74 12.12 -3.24 1.01
C VAL A 74 13.12 -3.04 2.15
N MET A 75 12.78 -3.46 3.36
CA MET A 75 13.69 -3.37 4.50
C MET A 75 14.99 -4.13 4.27
N ASP A 76 14.91 -5.32 3.67
CA ASP A 76 16.08 -6.17 3.39
C ASP A 76 16.92 -5.63 2.23
N SER A 77 16.27 -5.18 1.13
CA SER A 77 16.97 -4.74 -0.09
C SER A 77 17.39 -3.27 -0.05
N CYS A 78 16.62 -2.40 0.60
CA CYS A 78 16.88 -0.96 0.70
C CYS A 78 16.73 -0.48 2.15
N PRO A 79 17.65 -0.86 3.06
CA PRO A 79 17.52 -0.59 4.50
C PRO A 79 17.49 0.91 4.86
N ASN A 80 17.97 1.77 3.98
CA ASN A 80 17.98 3.23 4.17
C ASN A 80 16.71 3.92 3.68
N ALA A 81 15.86 3.21 2.92
CA ALA A 81 14.62 3.78 2.42
C ALA A 81 13.62 4.06 3.56
N ILE A 82 13.02 5.23 3.54
CA ILE A 82 11.92 5.57 4.44
C ILE A 82 10.67 4.81 3.97
N ARG A 83 10.10 4.01 4.85
CA ARG A 83 8.86 3.26 4.56
C ARG A 83 7.67 3.98 5.16
N VAL A 84 6.67 4.24 4.34
CA VAL A 84 5.45 4.95 4.72
C VAL A 84 4.25 4.06 4.41
N LEU A 85 3.41 3.82 5.39
CA LEU A 85 2.11 3.18 5.17
C LEU A 85 1.02 4.24 5.05
N ASN A 86 0.40 4.32 3.86
CA ASN A 86 -0.78 5.13 3.65
C ASN A 86 -2.03 4.32 4.03
N THR A 87 -2.63 4.63 5.16
CA THR A 87 -3.77 3.88 5.68
C THR A 87 -5.10 4.30 5.07
N GLU A 88 -5.21 5.47 4.42
CA GLU A 88 -6.46 6.08 3.89
C GLU A 88 -7.72 5.76 4.72
N ASP A 89 -8.01 4.47 4.96
CA ASP A 89 -9.02 3.98 5.90
C ASP A 89 -8.52 2.72 6.63
N LEU A 90 -9.10 2.44 7.79
CA LEU A 90 -8.85 1.21 8.53
C LEU A 90 -9.80 0.11 8.06
N HIS A 91 -9.27 -0.89 7.36
CA HIS A 91 -10.06 -1.96 6.76
C HIS A 91 -10.86 -2.76 7.78
N PHE A 92 -10.27 -3.10 8.93
CA PHE A 92 -10.98 -3.81 9.99
C PHE A 92 -12.16 -3.00 10.54
N LEU A 93 -11.99 -1.69 10.67
CA LEU A 93 -13.04 -0.80 11.16
C LEU A 93 -14.19 -0.68 10.13
N ARG A 94 -13.83 -0.53 8.86
CA ARG A 94 -14.81 -0.51 7.76
C ARG A 94 -15.59 -1.82 7.70
N GLU A 95 -14.91 -2.96 7.82
CA GLU A 95 -15.58 -4.27 7.81
C GLU A 95 -16.52 -4.44 9.00
N ALA A 96 -16.09 -4.08 10.21
CA ALA A 96 -16.91 -4.17 11.42
C ALA A 96 -18.16 -3.27 11.30
N ARG A 97 -18.00 -2.02 10.84
CA ARG A 97 -19.13 -1.11 10.58
C ARG A 97 -20.11 -1.68 9.55
N HIS A 98 -19.59 -2.26 8.47
CA HIS A 98 -20.44 -2.87 7.45
C HIS A 98 -21.24 -4.06 7.99
N LYS A 99 -20.63 -4.89 8.83
CA LYS A 99 -21.32 -6.02 9.50
C LYS A 99 -22.41 -5.54 10.46
N ALA A 100 -22.11 -4.54 11.28
CA ALA A 100 -23.11 -3.95 12.19
C ALA A 100 -24.29 -3.35 11.43
N LEU A 101 -24.02 -2.58 10.37
CA LEU A 101 -25.06 -1.98 9.52
C LEU A 101 -25.97 -3.04 8.88
N LYS A 102 -25.39 -4.15 8.39
CA LYS A 102 -26.19 -5.27 7.82
C LYS A 102 -27.13 -5.92 8.83
N ARG A 103 -26.76 -5.92 10.11
CA ARG A 103 -27.61 -6.44 11.20
C ARG A 103 -28.63 -5.42 11.72
N GLY A 104 -28.50 -4.15 11.31
CA GLY A 104 -29.29 -3.06 11.86
C GLY A 104 -28.93 -2.71 13.31
N GLU A 105 -27.69 -2.93 13.71
CA GLU A 105 -27.17 -2.75 15.07
C GLU A 105 -26.10 -1.67 15.13
N GLU A 106 -25.87 -1.12 16.31
CA GLU A 106 -24.71 -0.26 16.56
C GLU A 106 -23.43 -1.11 16.67
N LEU A 107 -22.32 -0.52 16.23
CA LEU A 107 -21.01 -1.16 16.34
C LEU A 107 -20.53 -1.20 17.80
N HIS A 108 -20.25 -2.38 18.31
CA HIS A 108 -19.64 -2.57 19.63
C HIS A 108 -18.13 -2.73 19.53
N VAL A 109 -17.41 -2.14 20.49
CA VAL A 109 -15.92 -2.16 20.53
C VAL A 109 -15.35 -3.59 20.49
N GLY A 110 -16.03 -4.55 21.07
CA GLY A 110 -15.62 -5.96 21.06
C GLY A 110 -15.58 -6.56 19.65
N GLU A 111 -16.37 -6.04 18.70
CA GLU A 111 -16.44 -6.52 17.31
C GLU A 111 -15.26 -6.04 16.45
N LEU A 112 -14.47 -5.10 16.96
CA LEU A 112 -13.24 -4.66 16.30
C LEU A 112 -12.14 -5.71 16.38
N ARG A 113 -12.19 -6.62 17.37
CA ARG A 113 -11.21 -7.69 17.55
C ARG A 113 -11.40 -8.74 16.46
N SER A 114 -10.47 -8.73 15.51
CA SER A 114 -10.48 -9.64 14.37
C SER A 114 -9.06 -9.95 13.91
N GLU A 115 -8.89 -11.01 13.14
CA GLU A 115 -7.61 -11.31 12.49
C GLU A 115 -7.17 -10.16 11.56
N LEU A 116 -8.13 -9.55 10.86
CA LEU A 116 -7.89 -8.39 10.01
C LEU A 116 -7.34 -7.21 10.81
N GLN A 117 -7.89 -6.94 12.02
CA GLN A 117 -7.36 -5.91 12.92
C GLN A 117 -5.90 -6.20 13.31
N LEU A 118 -5.60 -7.43 13.69
CA LEU A 118 -4.24 -7.78 14.10
C LEU A 118 -3.23 -7.60 12.98
N ARG A 119 -3.57 -8.00 11.77
CA ARG A 119 -2.73 -7.84 10.58
C ARG A 119 -2.50 -6.36 10.23
N GLU A 120 -3.56 -5.57 10.22
CA GLU A 120 -3.49 -4.15 9.88
C GLU A 120 -2.70 -3.36 10.95
N LEU A 121 -2.93 -3.62 12.23
CA LEU A 121 -2.13 -3.03 13.29
C LEU A 121 -0.67 -3.47 13.22
N ALA A 122 -0.39 -4.74 12.91
CA ALA A 122 0.98 -5.21 12.73
C ALA A 122 1.70 -4.45 11.60
N ALA A 123 1.02 -4.16 10.49
CA ALA A 123 1.58 -3.36 9.40
C ALA A 123 1.86 -1.90 9.82
N ILE A 124 0.98 -1.31 10.63
CA ILE A 124 1.14 0.06 11.14
C ILE A 124 2.35 0.18 12.08
N TYR A 125 2.66 -0.87 12.84
CA TYR A 125 3.76 -0.87 13.81
C TYR A 125 5.12 -1.34 13.26
N ARG A 126 5.17 -1.80 12.02
CA ARG A 126 6.43 -2.17 11.33
C ARG A 126 7.11 -0.96 10.69
#